data_6a119c972e88680c6685c28264bf5d42
#
_entry.id   6a119c972e88680c6685c28264bf5d42
#
_cell.length_a   1.000
_cell.length_b   1.000
_cell.length_c   1.000
_cell.angle_alpha   90.00
_cell.angle_beta   90.00
_cell.angle_gamma   90.00
#
_symmetry.space_group_name_H-M   'P 1'
#
loop_
_entity.id
_entity.type
_entity.pdbx_description
1 polymer ?
#
loop_
_entity_poly.entity_id
_entity_poly.type
_entity_poly.pdbx_seq_one_letter_code
_entity_poly.pdbx_strand_id
1 'polypeptide(L)'
;MASTTTTDRAGAIEAAGVEYLPEAARDSSPRNLSAVFLGANLTWTNVVFGAFAIMFGLSFWQTLTSMAVGIAVGTLAVLPTAIIGPRTGTNMTVSSGAFFGIRGRFIGSGLALAIALGFAAVTVWTSGDALVAAAHRMFGLPETNVVRGVGYAVVAALMVTVALYGHATIVAMQKIVVPVVGGLMILGV
;
A
#
# COMPACT_ATOMS: atom_id res chain seq x y z
N MET A 1 16.08 29.14 14.60
CA MET A 1 16.24 27.87 13.88
C MET A 1 15.33 27.93 12.67
N ALA A 2 15.91 28.00 11.47
CA ALA A 2 15.16 28.14 10.23
C ALA A 2 14.45 26.81 9.94
N SER A 3 13.11 26.82 9.91
CA SER A 3 12.33 25.70 9.41
C SER A 3 12.57 25.61 7.91
N THR A 4 13.37 24.68 7.47
CA THR A 4 13.42 24.27 6.08
C THR A 4 12.05 23.64 5.78
N THR A 5 11.14 24.42 5.22
CA THR A 5 9.97 23.92 4.52
C THR A 5 10.48 23.16 3.29
N THR A 6 10.82 21.90 3.47
CA THR A 6 11.02 20.98 2.35
C THR A 6 9.65 20.76 1.73
N THR A 7 9.33 21.56 0.71
CA THR A 7 8.20 21.28 -0.19
C THR A 7 8.43 19.88 -0.76
N ASP A 8 7.56 18.97 -0.39
CA ASP A 8 7.58 17.59 -0.84
C ASP A 8 7.37 17.58 -2.36
N ARG A 9 8.44 17.34 -3.13
CA ARG A 9 8.42 17.34 -4.60
C ARG A 9 8.48 15.91 -5.11
N ALA A 10 7.63 15.60 -6.05
CA ALA A 10 7.71 14.32 -6.76
C ALA A 10 9.11 14.11 -7.35
N GLY A 11 9.72 12.95 -7.08
CA GLY A 11 11.08 12.62 -7.51
C GLY A 11 12.20 13.06 -6.56
N ALA A 12 11.88 13.70 -5.42
CA ALA A 12 12.85 13.96 -4.35
C ALA A 12 12.73 12.87 -3.26
N ILE A 13 13.85 12.56 -2.61
CA ILE A 13 13.85 11.64 -1.46
C ILE A 13 13.14 12.35 -0.30
N GLU A 14 12.14 11.69 0.29
CA GLU A 14 11.40 12.22 1.44
C GLU A 14 12.33 12.33 2.66
N ALA A 15 12.48 13.53 3.17
CA ALA A 15 13.31 13.80 4.34
C ALA A 15 12.51 13.76 5.66
N ALA A 16 11.17 13.91 5.59
CA ALA A 16 10.29 13.87 6.75
C ALA A 16 9.83 12.43 7.03
N GLY A 17 10.39 11.81 8.06
CA GLY A 17 10.03 10.44 8.47
C GLY A 17 8.94 10.40 9.54
N VAL A 18 9.34 10.29 10.81
CA VAL A 18 8.45 10.20 11.98
C VAL A 18 8.26 11.55 12.70
N GLU A 19 8.71 12.63 12.11
CA GLU A 19 8.70 13.96 12.69
C GLU A 19 7.30 14.58 12.70
N TYR A 20 7.13 15.59 13.56
CA TYR A 20 5.89 16.37 13.58
C TYR A 20 5.77 17.19 12.28
N LEU A 21 4.64 17.05 11.61
CA LEU A 21 4.32 17.81 10.43
C LEU A 21 3.54 19.09 10.81
N PRO A 22 4.09 20.30 10.58
CA PRO A 22 3.39 21.55 10.83
C PRO A 22 2.09 21.65 10.02
N GLU A 23 1.10 22.40 10.52
CA GLU A 23 -0.20 22.54 9.82
C GLU A 23 -0.05 23.04 8.38
N ALA A 24 0.85 23.99 8.16
CA ALA A 24 1.13 24.54 6.82
C ALA A 24 1.68 23.52 5.81
N ALA A 25 2.21 22.39 6.29
CA ALA A 25 2.73 21.30 5.46
C ALA A 25 1.72 20.14 5.28
N ARG A 26 0.52 20.25 5.87
CA ARG A 26 -0.56 19.26 5.76
C ARG A 26 -1.50 19.64 4.62
N ASP A 27 -0.98 19.66 3.40
CA ASP A 27 -1.65 20.17 2.21
C ASP A 27 -2.33 19.10 1.35
N SER A 28 -2.32 17.84 1.79
CA SER A 28 -2.92 16.73 1.03
C SER A 28 -4.42 16.90 0.87
N SER A 29 -4.85 17.10 -0.36
CA SER A 29 -6.28 17.21 -0.66
C SER A 29 -6.99 15.85 -0.52
N PRO A 30 -8.30 15.84 -0.17
CA PRO A 30 -9.08 14.59 -0.11
C PRO A 30 -9.03 13.76 -1.39
N ARG A 31 -8.93 14.42 -2.56
CA ARG A 31 -8.79 13.74 -3.87
C ARG A 31 -7.47 13.01 -4.00
N ASN A 32 -6.35 13.63 -3.58
CA ASN A 32 -5.04 13.00 -3.62
C ASN A 32 -5.02 11.79 -2.68
N LEU A 33 -5.58 11.95 -1.48
CA LEU A 33 -5.66 10.86 -0.50
C LEU A 33 -6.52 9.70 -1.02
N SER A 34 -7.69 10.00 -1.61
CA SER A 34 -8.54 8.98 -2.24
C SER A 34 -7.82 8.26 -3.38
N ALA A 35 -7.03 8.96 -4.21
CA ALA A 35 -6.27 8.34 -5.28
C ALA A 35 -5.21 7.37 -4.73
N VAL A 36 -4.51 7.74 -3.64
CA VAL A 36 -3.53 6.85 -2.98
C VAL A 36 -4.21 5.60 -2.43
N PHE A 37 -5.34 5.75 -1.73
CA PHE A 37 -6.07 4.61 -1.18
C PHE A 37 -6.68 3.71 -2.26
N LEU A 38 -7.25 4.29 -3.32
CA LEU A 38 -7.74 3.52 -4.47
C LEU A 38 -6.59 2.77 -5.14
N GLY A 39 -5.47 3.44 -5.41
CA GLY A 39 -4.32 2.81 -6.05
C GLY A 39 -3.70 1.70 -5.21
N ALA A 40 -3.64 1.86 -3.89
CA ALA A 40 -3.18 0.82 -2.99
C ALA A 40 -4.08 -0.43 -3.02
N ASN A 41 -5.36 -0.28 -3.38
CA ASN A 41 -6.31 -1.39 -3.49
C ASN A 41 -6.43 -1.98 -4.91
N LEU A 42 -6.02 -1.25 -5.94
CA LEU A 42 -5.97 -1.74 -7.33
C LEU A 42 -4.66 -2.49 -7.59
N THR A 43 -4.44 -3.56 -6.85
CA THR A 43 -3.23 -4.39 -6.95
C THR A 43 -3.60 -5.82 -7.29
N TRP A 44 -2.72 -6.49 -8.05
CA TRP A 44 -2.88 -7.92 -8.35
C TRP A 44 -2.99 -8.77 -7.08
N THR A 45 -2.27 -8.40 -6.05
CA THR A 45 -2.32 -9.06 -4.73
C THR A 45 -3.75 -9.10 -4.16
N ASN A 46 -4.50 -8.00 -4.27
CA ASN A 46 -5.88 -7.96 -3.78
C ASN A 46 -6.83 -8.84 -4.63
N VAL A 47 -6.57 -8.97 -5.93
CA VAL A 47 -7.31 -9.92 -6.79
C VAL A 47 -7.05 -11.36 -6.31
N VAL A 48 -5.81 -11.70 -6.02
CA VAL A 48 -5.43 -13.04 -5.49
C VAL A 48 -6.09 -13.28 -4.13
N PHE A 49 -6.11 -12.30 -3.23
CA PHE A 49 -6.81 -12.43 -1.94
C PHE A 49 -8.31 -12.66 -2.12
N GLY A 50 -8.96 -11.99 -3.08
CA GLY A 50 -10.36 -12.24 -3.42
C GLY A 50 -10.59 -13.68 -3.89
N ALA A 51 -9.67 -14.24 -4.67
CA ALA A 51 -9.73 -15.62 -5.14
C ALA A 51 -9.59 -16.67 -4.02
N PHE A 52 -8.84 -16.38 -2.96
CA PHE A 52 -8.66 -17.33 -1.85
C PHE A 52 -9.99 -17.75 -1.20
N ALA A 53 -10.94 -16.85 -1.04
CA ALA A 53 -12.22 -17.19 -0.47
C ALA A 53 -12.96 -18.26 -1.30
N ILE A 54 -12.87 -18.16 -2.63
CA ILE A 54 -13.43 -19.16 -3.57
C ILE A 54 -12.64 -20.47 -3.47
N MET A 55 -11.32 -20.41 -3.35
CA MET A 55 -10.47 -21.59 -3.16
C MET A 55 -10.77 -22.34 -1.85
N PHE A 56 -11.23 -21.64 -0.82
CA PHE A 56 -11.71 -22.22 0.45
C PHE A 56 -13.15 -22.74 0.37
N GLY A 57 -13.76 -22.76 -0.81
CA GLY A 57 -15.07 -23.36 -1.05
C GLY A 57 -16.26 -22.42 -0.93
N LEU A 58 -16.05 -21.10 -0.82
CA LEU A 58 -17.13 -20.13 -0.83
C LEU A 58 -17.61 -19.91 -2.27
N SER A 59 -18.93 -19.78 -2.45
CA SER A 59 -19.46 -19.30 -3.72
C SER A 59 -19.13 -17.81 -3.96
N PHE A 60 -19.25 -17.36 -5.19
CA PHE A 60 -19.03 -15.95 -5.55
C PHE A 60 -19.83 -14.97 -4.67
N TRP A 61 -21.11 -15.25 -4.47
CA TRP A 61 -21.99 -14.38 -3.66
C TRP A 61 -21.65 -14.42 -2.17
N GLN A 62 -21.26 -15.57 -1.64
CA GLN A 62 -20.79 -15.68 -0.25
C GLN A 62 -19.49 -14.92 -0.06
N THR A 63 -18.56 -15.02 -1.01
CA THR A 63 -17.32 -14.27 -0.99
C THR A 63 -17.60 -12.76 -1.00
N LEU A 64 -18.42 -12.30 -1.95
CA LEU A 64 -18.73 -10.87 -2.09
C LEU A 64 -19.40 -10.30 -0.84
N THR A 65 -20.40 -11.01 -0.30
CA THR A 65 -21.10 -10.55 0.91
C THR A 65 -20.21 -10.57 2.14
N SER A 66 -19.42 -11.62 2.34
CA SER A 66 -18.49 -11.72 3.46
C SER A 66 -17.42 -10.62 3.42
N MET A 67 -16.88 -10.35 2.24
CA MET A 67 -15.90 -9.26 2.06
C MET A 67 -16.54 -7.90 2.29
N ALA A 68 -17.74 -7.64 1.75
CA ALA A 68 -18.44 -6.38 1.96
C ALA A 68 -18.75 -6.12 3.44
N VAL A 69 -19.24 -7.13 4.16
CA VAL A 69 -19.51 -7.05 5.60
C VAL A 69 -18.20 -6.85 6.38
N GLY A 70 -17.15 -7.62 6.06
CA GLY A 70 -15.84 -7.50 6.71
C GLY A 70 -15.23 -6.11 6.54
N ILE A 71 -15.28 -5.56 5.32
CA ILE A 71 -14.81 -4.20 5.04
C ILE A 71 -15.65 -3.16 5.81
N ALA A 72 -16.98 -3.29 5.82
CA ALA A 72 -17.85 -2.37 6.53
C ALA A 72 -17.55 -2.36 8.04
N VAL A 73 -17.45 -3.53 8.66
CA VAL A 73 -17.11 -3.66 10.10
C VAL A 73 -15.71 -3.13 10.38
N GLY A 74 -14.72 -3.49 9.57
CA GLY A 74 -13.34 -3.00 9.71
C GLY A 74 -13.27 -1.47 9.56
N THR A 75 -13.98 -0.90 8.59
CA THR A 75 -14.04 0.56 8.40
C THR A 75 -14.65 1.26 9.60
N LEU A 76 -15.76 0.76 10.14
CA LEU A 76 -16.38 1.34 11.34
C LEU A 76 -15.44 1.30 12.56
N ALA A 77 -14.68 0.23 12.71
CA ALA A 77 -13.70 0.10 13.79
C ALA A 77 -12.52 1.09 13.66
N VAL A 78 -12.06 1.34 12.42
CA VAL A 78 -10.90 2.22 12.16
C VAL A 78 -11.28 3.69 12.01
N LEU A 79 -12.53 3.99 11.62
CA LEU A 79 -13.01 5.34 11.36
C LEU A 79 -12.66 6.38 12.47
N PRO A 80 -12.83 6.09 13.78
CA PRO A 80 -12.48 7.05 14.83
C PRO A 80 -11.00 7.40 14.87
N THR A 81 -10.12 6.52 14.41
CA THR A 81 -8.67 6.73 14.42
C THR A 81 -8.18 7.55 13.23
N ALA A 82 -8.97 7.66 12.16
CA ALA A 82 -8.62 8.37 10.94
C ALA A 82 -8.37 9.88 11.15
N ILE A 83 -8.98 10.48 12.17
CA ILE A 83 -8.83 11.90 12.51
C ILE A 83 -7.56 12.19 13.32
N ILE A 84 -6.90 11.19 13.88
CA ILE A 84 -5.75 11.37 14.78
C ILE A 84 -4.57 11.97 14.02
N GLY A 85 -4.18 11.38 12.92
CA GLY A 85 -3.06 11.85 12.09
C GLY A 85 -3.19 13.31 11.66
N PRO A 86 -4.29 13.72 10.99
CA PRO A 86 -4.51 15.11 10.60
C PRO A 86 -4.51 16.11 11.77
N ARG A 87 -5.01 15.70 12.95
CA ARG A 87 -5.05 16.57 14.13
C ARG A 87 -3.71 16.68 14.84
N THR A 88 -2.98 15.59 14.95
CA THR A 88 -1.71 15.54 15.70
C THR A 88 -0.49 15.91 14.86
N GLY A 89 -0.59 15.84 13.52
CA GLY A 89 0.55 16.02 12.62
C GLY A 89 1.62 14.95 12.75
N THR A 90 1.27 13.80 13.32
CA THR A 90 2.19 12.67 13.49
C THR A 90 1.55 11.40 12.92
N ASN A 91 2.37 10.44 12.53
CA ASN A 91 1.85 9.16 12.10
C ASN A 91 1.21 8.38 13.27
N MET A 92 0.38 7.39 12.96
CA MET A 92 -0.39 6.65 13.95
C MET A 92 0.50 5.88 14.93
N THR A 93 1.66 5.39 14.49
CA THR A 93 2.60 4.67 15.36
C THR A 93 3.21 5.58 16.42
N VAL A 94 3.44 6.85 16.11
CA VAL A 94 3.90 7.87 17.07
C VAL A 94 2.76 8.28 18.00
N SER A 95 1.60 8.60 17.45
CA SER A 95 0.41 9.03 18.21
C SER A 95 -0.08 7.96 19.19
N SER A 96 0.09 6.67 18.88
CA SER A 96 -0.29 5.57 19.77
C SER A 96 0.43 5.62 21.12
N GLY A 97 1.61 6.25 21.19
CA GLY A 97 2.34 6.46 22.43
C GLY A 97 1.59 7.32 23.46
N ALA A 98 0.72 8.23 22.99
CA ALA A 98 -0.12 9.04 23.90
C ALA A 98 -1.20 8.22 24.61
N PHE A 99 -1.67 7.13 23.99
CA PHE A 99 -2.73 6.27 24.53
C PHE A 99 -2.19 5.08 25.31
N PHE A 100 -1.10 4.47 24.83
CA PHE A 100 -0.56 3.20 25.33
C PHE A 100 0.78 3.36 26.06
N GLY A 101 1.30 4.57 26.17
CA GLY A 101 2.64 4.84 26.70
C GLY A 101 3.77 4.33 25.79
N ILE A 102 5.00 4.55 26.23
CA ILE A 102 6.20 4.22 25.42
C ILE A 102 6.29 2.72 25.10
N ARG A 103 6.03 1.86 26.09
CA ARG A 103 6.11 0.40 25.90
C ARG A 103 5.03 -0.12 24.96
N GLY A 104 3.79 0.35 25.10
CA GLY A 104 2.69 -0.02 24.19
C GLY A 104 2.93 0.46 22.76
N ARG A 105 3.54 1.64 22.59
CA ARG A 105 3.96 2.12 21.27
C ARG A 105 4.94 1.18 20.56
N PHE A 106 5.93 0.65 21.27
CA PHE A 106 6.89 -0.30 20.66
C PHE A 106 6.21 -1.59 20.21
N ILE A 107 5.26 -2.11 20.99
CA ILE A 107 4.49 -3.30 20.59
C ILE A 107 3.66 -2.98 19.33
N GLY A 108 2.93 -1.87 19.32
CA GLY A 108 2.12 -1.45 18.17
C GLY A 108 2.96 -1.22 16.92
N SER A 109 4.13 -0.57 17.06
CA SER A 109 5.05 -0.35 15.94
C SER A 109 5.65 -1.65 15.41
N GLY A 110 5.99 -2.59 16.30
CA GLY A 110 6.49 -3.91 15.92
C GLY A 110 5.45 -4.73 15.15
N LEU A 111 4.20 -4.72 15.60
CA LEU A 111 3.09 -5.37 14.90
C LEU A 111 2.84 -4.72 13.53
N ALA A 112 2.84 -3.39 13.46
CA ALA A 112 2.68 -2.67 12.19
C ALA A 112 3.82 -3.02 11.20
N LEU A 113 5.06 -3.10 11.68
CA LEU A 113 6.19 -3.51 10.86
C LEU A 113 6.04 -4.96 10.37
N ALA A 114 5.66 -5.88 11.24
CA ALA A 114 5.47 -7.29 10.87
C ALA A 114 4.38 -7.44 9.80
N ILE A 115 3.26 -6.72 9.95
CA ILE A 115 2.16 -6.70 8.97
C ILE A 115 2.66 -6.10 7.64
N ALA A 116 3.37 -4.98 7.68
CA ALA A 116 3.90 -4.34 6.47
C ALA A 116 4.87 -5.25 5.71
N LEU A 117 5.77 -5.94 6.41
CA LEU A 117 6.69 -6.92 5.81
C LEU A 117 5.94 -8.13 5.24
N GLY A 118 4.90 -8.61 5.93
CA GLY A 118 4.03 -9.68 5.43
C GLY A 118 3.35 -9.30 4.12
N PHE A 119 2.71 -8.13 4.06
CA PHE A 119 2.11 -7.62 2.83
C PHE A 119 3.13 -7.38 1.72
N ALA A 120 4.32 -6.85 2.05
CA ALA A 120 5.40 -6.67 1.09
C ALA A 120 5.83 -8.01 0.47
N ALA A 121 6.02 -9.02 1.30
CA ALA A 121 6.40 -10.37 0.84
C ALA A 121 5.35 -10.97 -0.10
N VAL A 122 4.06 -10.89 0.26
CA VAL A 122 2.97 -11.39 -0.59
C VAL A 122 2.86 -10.58 -1.90
N THR A 123 3.07 -9.28 -1.86
CA THR A 123 3.06 -8.42 -3.05
C THR A 123 4.21 -8.78 -4.00
N VAL A 124 5.43 -8.95 -3.47
CA VAL A 124 6.59 -9.38 -4.27
C VAL A 124 6.36 -10.75 -4.90
N TRP A 125 5.84 -11.70 -4.12
CA TRP A 125 5.54 -13.03 -4.62
C TRP A 125 4.50 -13.00 -5.73
N THR A 126 3.30 -12.47 -5.48
CA THR A 126 2.19 -12.50 -6.45
C THR A 126 2.48 -11.68 -7.71
N SER A 127 3.10 -10.51 -7.55
CA SER A 127 3.47 -9.65 -8.68
C SER A 127 4.65 -10.20 -9.46
N GLY A 128 5.60 -10.84 -8.80
CA GLY A 128 6.72 -11.50 -9.44
C GLY A 128 6.29 -12.72 -10.26
N ASP A 129 5.39 -13.55 -9.74
CA ASP A 129 4.81 -14.66 -10.50
C ASP A 129 4.04 -14.15 -11.72
N ALA A 130 3.25 -13.08 -11.57
CA ALA A 130 2.55 -12.47 -12.69
C ALA A 130 3.51 -11.92 -13.76
N LEU A 131 4.62 -11.28 -13.34
CA LEU A 131 5.65 -10.77 -14.22
C LEU A 131 6.32 -11.91 -15.02
N VAL A 132 6.67 -13.00 -14.35
CA VAL A 132 7.30 -14.16 -15.01
C VAL A 132 6.33 -14.84 -15.97
N ALA A 133 5.07 -15.02 -15.58
CA ALA A 133 4.03 -15.57 -16.46
C ALA A 133 3.80 -14.68 -17.70
N ALA A 134 3.79 -13.37 -17.55
CA ALA A 134 3.70 -12.44 -18.66
C ALA A 134 4.93 -12.55 -19.59
N ALA A 135 6.13 -12.59 -19.01
CA ALA A 135 7.37 -12.75 -19.76
C ALA A 135 7.45 -14.09 -20.52
N HIS A 136 6.94 -15.16 -19.91
CA HIS A 136 6.81 -16.46 -20.58
C HIS A 136 5.88 -16.36 -21.80
N ARG A 137 4.71 -15.76 -21.65
CA ARG A 137 3.72 -15.64 -22.74
C ARG A 137 4.18 -14.73 -23.88
N MET A 138 4.89 -13.64 -23.57
CA MET A 138 5.30 -12.63 -24.56
C MET A 138 6.61 -12.97 -25.24
N PHE A 139 7.56 -13.56 -24.52
CA PHE A 139 8.95 -13.74 -24.96
C PHE A 139 9.40 -15.21 -24.94
N GLY A 140 8.56 -16.14 -24.50
CA GLY A 140 8.93 -17.57 -24.40
C GLY A 140 9.97 -17.87 -23.31
N LEU A 141 10.16 -16.99 -22.33
CA LEU A 141 11.13 -17.20 -21.26
C LEU A 141 10.76 -18.44 -20.42
N PRO A 142 11.73 -19.32 -20.09
CA PRO A 142 11.44 -20.52 -19.32
C PRO A 142 11.04 -20.17 -17.87
N GLU A 143 10.02 -20.83 -17.31
CA GLU A 143 9.58 -20.66 -15.93
C GLU A 143 10.46 -21.45 -14.94
N THR A 144 11.74 -21.11 -14.88
CA THR A 144 12.67 -21.74 -13.93
C THR A 144 12.69 -21.00 -12.60
N ASN A 145 13.17 -21.65 -11.54
CA ASN A 145 13.34 -21.03 -10.23
C ASN A 145 14.26 -19.80 -10.27
N VAL A 146 15.25 -19.80 -11.17
CA VAL A 146 16.16 -18.66 -11.36
C VAL A 146 15.40 -17.47 -11.96
N VAL A 147 14.59 -17.70 -13.00
CA VAL A 147 13.79 -16.64 -13.64
C VAL A 147 12.76 -16.08 -12.65
N ARG A 148 12.12 -16.93 -11.84
CA ARG A 148 11.23 -16.49 -10.77
C ARG A 148 11.98 -15.65 -9.72
N GLY A 149 13.14 -16.09 -9.28
CA GLY A 149 13.99 -15.33 -8.35
C GLY A 149 14.36 -13.93 -8.89
N VAL A 150 14.71 -13.84 -10.18
CA VAL A 150 14.97 -12.56 -10.84
C VAL A 150 13.70 -11.70 -10.90
N GLY A 151 12.55 -12.27 -11.24
CA GLY A 151 11.26 -11.58 -11.25
C GLY A 151 10.92 -10.97 -9.87
N TYR A 152 11.09 -11.75 -8.80
CA TYR A 152 10.89 -11.27 -7.43
C TYR A 152 11.86 -10.15 -7.06
N ALA A 153 13.13 -10.28 -7.43
CA ALA A 153 14.15 -9.26 -7.19
C ALA A 153 13.84 -7.95 -7.91
N VAL A 154 13.37 -8.02 -9.16
CA VAL A 154 12.95 -6.83 -9.92
C VAL A 154 11.77 -6.14 -9.26
N VAL A 155 10.72 -6.87 -8.89
CA VAL A 155 9.54 -6.29 -8.20
C VAL A 155 9.94 -5.69 -6.86
N ALA A 156 10.76 -6.38 -6.06
CA ALA A 156 11.24 -5.88 -4.78
C ALA A 156 12.06 -4.59 -4.95
N ALA A 157 12.97 -4.55 -5.92
CA ALA A 157 13.78 -3.37 -6.21
C ALA A 157 12.92 -2.17 -6.64
N LEU A 158 11.92 -2.38 -7.50
CA LEU A 158 10.98 -1.34 -7.91
C LEU A 158 10.19 -0.81 -6.70
N MET A 159 9.68 -1.72 -5.85
CA MET A 159 8.92 -1.35 -4.66
C MET A 159 9.75 -0.52 -3.68
N VAL A 160 11.00 -0.93 -3.40
CA VAL A 160 11.92 -0.18 -2.54
C VAL A 160 12.25 1.17 -3.15
N THR A 161 12.51 1.22 -4.45
CA THR A 161 12.80 2.48 -5.15
C THR A 161 11.66 3.48 -5.01
N VAL A 162 10.41 3.05 -5.27
CA VAL A 162 9.23 3.91 -5.10
C VAL A 162 9.06 4.36 -3.65
N ALA A 163 9.30 3.48 -2.68
CA ALA A 163 9.22 3.81 -1.26
C ALA A 163 10.23 4.88 -0.82
N LEU A 164 11.43 4.90 -1.41
CA LEU A 164 12.47 5.89 -1.12
C LEU A 164 12.11 7.31 -1.60
N TYR A 165 11.30 7.42 -2.66
CA TYR A 165 10.87 8.72 -3.20
C TYR A 165 9.67 9.34 -2.48
N GLY A 166 9.09 8.65 -1.51
CA GLY A 166 8.10 9.17 -0.58
C GLY A 166 6.72 9.48 -1.16
N HIS A 167 5.91 10.17 -0.35
CA HIS A 167 4.48 10.37 -0.57
C HIS A 167 4.16 11.12 -1.88
N ALA A 168 4.87 12.21 -2.18
CA ALA A 168 4.59 13.01 -3.37
C ALA A 168 4.77 12.23 -4.68
N THR A 169 5.78 11.36 -4.74
CA THR A 169 6.02 10.48 -5.89
C THR A 169 4.94 9.41 -6.00
N ILE A 170 4.52 8.82 -4.89
CA ILE A 170 3.43 7.85 -4.86
C ILE A 170 2.14 8.49 -5.39
N VAL A 171 1.78 9.69 -4.92
CA VAL A 171 0.59 10.43 -5.41
C VAL A 171 0.68 10.71 -6.91
N ALA A 172 1.85 11.13 -7.40
CA ALA A 172 2.04 11.40 -8.83
C ALA A 172 1.88 10.13 -9.68
N MET A 173 2.44 9.01 -9.25
CA MET A 173 2.29 7.72 -9.92
C MET A 173 0.84 7.21 -9.90
N GLN A 174 0.14 7.35 -8.79
CA GLN A 174 -1.25 6.88 -8.66
C GLN A 174 -2.22 7.61 -9.58
N LYS A 175 -1.95 8.86 -9.94
CA LYS A 175 -2.76 9.59 -10.93
C LYS A 175 -2.76 8.93 -12.32
N ILE A 176 -1.73 8.16 -12.64
CA ILE A 176 -1.61 7.41 -13.90
C ILE A 176 -2.04 5.95 -13.69
N VAL A 177 -1.56 5.32 -12.64
CA VAL A 177 -1.79 3.89 -12.36
C VAL A 177 -3.27 3.60 -12.12
N VAL A 178 -3.96 4.43 -11.33
CA VAL A 178 -5.37 4.20 -10.99
C VAL A 178 -6.27 4.15 -12.22
N PRO A 179 -6.26 5.13 -13.15
CA PRO A 179 -7.12 5.04 -14.33
C PRO A 179 -6.70 3.93 -15.30
N VAL A 180 -5.41 3.66 -15.46
CA VAL A 180 -4.93 2.62 -16.37
C VAL A 180 -5.27 1.21 -15.83
N VAL A 181 -4.84 0.91 -14.60
CA VAL A 181 -5.07 -0.42 -14.01
C VAL A 181 -6.56 -0.62 -13.72
N GLY A 182 -7.26 0.40 -13.22
CA GLY A 182 -8.69 0.33 -12.98
C GLY A 182 -9.47 0.09 -14.30
N GLY A 183 -9.08 0.76 -15.38
CA GLY A 183 -9.67 0.53 -16.70
C GLY A 183 -9.43 -0.89 -17.21
N LEU A 184 -8.20 -1.42 -17.09
CA LEU A 184 -7.89 -2.79 -17.46
C LEU A 184 -8.68 -3.81 -16.63
N MET A 185 -8.81 -3.59 -15.33
CA MET A 185 -9.61 -4.48 -14.46
C MET A 185 -11.11 -4.47 -14.82
N ILE A 186 -11.66 -3.31 -15.22
CA ILE A 186 -13.06 -3.22 -15.65
C ILE A 186 -13.26 -3.96 -16.99
N LEU A 187 -12.30 -3.90 -17.88
CA LEU A 187 -12.33 -4.63 -19.15
C LEU A 187 -12.09 -6.13 -19.00
N GLY A 188 -11.70 -6.60 -17.82
CA GLY A 188 -11.45 -8.02 -17.56
C GLY A 188 -10.15 -8.54 -18.17
N VAL A 189 -9.21 -7.66 -18.38
CA VAL A 189 -7.90 -7.97 -18.98
C VAL A 189 -6.83 -8.08 -17.91
#